data_b081c5e06eb656ee1b02293d513b612f
#
_entry.id   b081c5e06eb656ee1b02293d513b612f
#
_cell.length_a   1.000
_cell.length_b   1.000
_cell.length_c   1.000
_cell.angle_alpha   90.00
_cell.angle_beta   90.00
_cell.angle_gamma   90.00
#
_symmetry.space_group_name_H-M   'P 1'
#
loop_
_entity.id
_entity.type
_entity.pdbx_description
1 polymer ?
#
loop_
_entity_poly.entity_id
_entity_poly.type
_entity_poly.pdbx_seq_one_letter_code
_entity_poly.pdbx_strand_id
1 'polypeptide(L)' 'MTQQLVIESFPAGGPRGHWPADEFAAEQRAAGVAATVVMDMDADAFLVVVPQQRDGG' A
#
# COMPACT_ATOMS: atom_id res chain seq x y z
N MET A 1 14.57 12.90 -2.28
CA MET A 1 13.13 12.90 -2.17
C MET A 1 12.61 11.49 -2.05
N THR A 2 11.65 11.33 -1.18
CA THR A 2 11.07 10.01 -0.96
C THR A 2 9.95 9.80 -1.95
N GLN A 3 9.99 8.69 -2.66
CA GLN A 3 8.92 8.31 -3.55
C GLN A 3 8.23 7.09 -2.97
N GLN A 4 6.98 6.92 -3.34
CA GLN A 4 6.22 5.75 -2.90
C GLN A 4 6.08 4.79 -4.06
N LEU A 5 6.24 3.52 -3.76
CA LEU A 5 6.08 2.46 -4.74
C LEU A 5 4.83 1.68 -4.40
N VAL A 6 3.92 1.54 -5.36
CA VAL A 6 2.73 0.75 -5.17
C VAL A 6 3.09 -0.72 -5.38
N ILE A 7 2.93 -1.52 -4.34
CA ILE A 7 3.27 -2.93 -4.42
C ILE A 7 2.04 -3.80 -4.57
N GLU A 8 0.85 -3.25 -4.28
CA GLU A 8 -0.39 -4.00 -4.47
C GLU A 8 -1.55 -3.03 -4.52
N SER A 9 -2.65 -3.44 -5.14
CA SER A 9 -3.86 -2.64 -5.15
C SER A 9 -5.08 -3.53 -4.99
N PHE A 10 -6.10 -3.01 -4.33
CA PHE A 10 -7.32 -3.75 -4.04
C PHE A 10 -8.52 -2.86 -4.36
N PRO A 11 -9.56 -3.39 -5.00
CA PRO A 11 -10.74 -2.59 -5.32
C PRO A 11 -11.41 -2.08 -4.05
N ALA A 12 -11.73 -0.80 -4.01
CA ALA A 12 -12.36 -0.23 -2.84
C ALA A 12 -13.81 -0.66 -2.69
N GLY A 13 -14.46 -0.99 -3.80
CA GLY A 13 -15.86 -1.38 -3.77
C GLY A 13 -16.11 -2.83 -3.42
N GLY A 14 -15.10 -3.58 -3.03
CA GLY A 14 -15.27 -4.97 -2.69
C GLY A 14 -16.05 -5.16 -1.40
N PRO A 15 -16.60 -6.35 -1.18
CA PRO A 15 -17.42 -6.59 0.01
C PRO A 15 -16.65 -6.51 1.32
N ARG A 16 -15.34 -6.65 1.27
CA ARG A 16 -14.50 -6.55 2.46
C ARG A 16 -13.93 -5.16 2.68
N GLY A 17 -14.21 -4.23 1.77
CA GLY A 17 -13.73 -2.88 1.88
C GLY A 17 -12.21 -2.80 1.94
N HIS A 18 -11.68 -2.14 2.97
CA HIS A 18 -10.24 -1.95 3.08
C HIS A 18 -9.52 -3.14 3.73
N TRP A 19 -10.23 -4.14 4.19
CA TRP A 19 -9.63 -5.24 4.93
C TRP A 19 -8.53 -5.96 4.15
N PRO A 20 -8.73 -6.36 2.87
CA PRO A 20 -7.66 -7.07 2.18
C PRO A 20 -6.37 -6.25 2.08
N ALA A 21 -6.51 -4.94 1.86
CA ALA A 21 -5.34 -4.07 1.80
C ALA A 21 -4.66 -3.96 3.16
N ASP A 22 -5.45 -3.80 4.21
CA ASP A 22 -4.90 -3.71 5.56
C ASP A 22 -4.17 -4.99 5.95
N GLU A 23 -4.74 -6.12 5.62
CA GLU A 23 -4.14 -7.42 5.94
C GLU A 23 -2.82 -7.59 5.19
N PHE A 24 -2.81 -7.25 3.92
CA PHE A 24 -1.60 -7.35 3.13
C PHE A 24 -0.51 -6.43 3.69
N ALA A 25 -0.88 -5.21 4.02
CA ALA A 25 0.09 -4.26 4.58
C ALA A 25 0.62 -4.75 5.92
N ALA A 26 -0.24 -5.33 6.74
CA ALA A 26 0.20 -5.86 8.04
C ALA A 26 1.20 -7.00 7.87
N GLU A 27 0.99 -7.86 6.89
CA GLU A 27 1.93 -8.92 6.61
C GLU A 27 3.28 -8.38 6.17
N GLN A 28 3.24 -7.35 5.35
CA GLN A 28 4.48 -6.73 4.89
C GLN A 28 5.22 -6.09 6.06
N ARG A 29 4.50 -5.41 6.94
CA ARG A 29 5.12 -4.80 8.11
C ARG A 29 5.72 -5.85 9.04
N ALA A 30 5.07 -6.98 9.17
CA ALA A 30 5.61 -8.08 9.97
C ALA A 30 6.90 -8.62 9.37
N ALA A 31 7.08 -8.49 8.08
CA ALA A 31 8.30 -8.91 7.40
C ALA A 31 9.36 -7.82 7.37
N GLY A 32 9.11 -6.68 8.02
CA GLY A 32 10.08 -5.60 8.07
C GLY A 32 9.92 -4.56 6.97
N VAL A 33 8.84 -4.62 6.22
CA VAL A 33 8.59 -3.68 5.13
C VAL A 33 7.66 -2.58 5.65
N ALA A 34 8.00 -1.33 5.39
CA ALA A 34 7.22 -0.20 5.87
C ALA A 34 6.04 0.09 4.94
N ALA A 35 5.09 -0.83 4.90
CA ALA A 35 3.94 -0.73 4.02
C ALA A 35 2.84 0.12 4.65
N THR A 36 2.17 0.89 3.81
CA THR A 36 1.07 1.76 4.22
C THR A 36 -0.07 1.63 3.21
N VAL A 37 -1.30 1.77 3.67
CA VAL A 37 -2.46 1.73 2.79
C VAL A 37 -2.91 3.17 2.52
N VAL A 38 -3.08 3.50 1.25
CA VAL A 38 -3.61 4.80 0.84
C VAL A 38 -4.80 4.58 -0.09
N MET A 39 -5.71 5.53 -0.08
CA MET A 39 -6.89 5.47 -0.94
C MET A 39 -6.62 6.25 -2.22
N ASP A 40 -6.80 5.58 -3.35
CA ASP A 40 -6.74 6.24 -4.65
C ASP A 40 -8.16 6.50 -5.10
N MET A 41 -8.59 7.75 -5.01
CA MET A 41 -9.97 8.10 -5.33
C MET A 41 -10.24 8.02 -6.82
N ASP A 42 -9.25 8.30 -7.63
CA ASP A 42 -9.42 8.23 -9.09
C ASP A 42 -9.62 6.81 -9.56
N ALA A 43 -8.90 5.90 -8.98
CA ALA A 43 -8.99 4.49 -9.37
C ALA A 43 -10.01 3.72 -8.55
N ASP A 44 -10.56 4.35 -7.50
CA ASP A 44 -11.50 3.70 -6.58
C ASP A 44 -10.88 2.42 -6.03
N ALA A 45 -9.68 2.55 -5.50
CA ALA A 45 -8.91 1.39 -5.03
C ALA A 45 -8.06 1.77 -3.84
N PHE A 46 -7.79 0.77 -2.99
CA PHE A 46 -6.81 0.91 -1.92
C PHE A 46 -5.47 0.42 -2.41
N LEU A 47 -4.46 1.25 -2.25
CA LEU A 47 -3.10 0.92 -2.68
C LEU A 47 -2.23 0.64 -1.47
N VAL A 48 -1.45 -0.41 -1.56
CA VAL A 48 -0.42 -0.66 -0.55
C VAL A 48 0.89 -0.12 -1.11
N VAL A 49 1.46 0.83 -0.40
CA VAL A 49 2.66 1.54 -0.87
C VAL A 49 3.77 1.40 0.15
N VAL A 50 4.99 1.46 -0.34
CA VAL A 50 6.17 1.47 0.51
C VAL A 50 7.04 2.65 0.11
N PRO A 51 7.78 3.23 1.05
CA PRO A 51 8.70 4.30 0.69
C PRO A 51 9.83 3.72 -0.12
N GLN A 52 10.15 4.38 -1.21
CA GLN A 52 11.27 3.99 -2.03
C GLN A 52 12.34 5.04 -1.85
N GLN A 53 13.30 4.76 -1.02
CA GLN A 53 14.39 5.68 -0.78
C GLN A 53 15.48 5.43 -1.78
N ARG A 54 15.87 6.49 -2.43
CA ARG A 54 17.03 6.42 -3.25
C ARG A 54 18.22 6.62 -2.37
N ASP A 55 18.92 5.53 -2.26
CA ASP A 55 20.08 5.58 -1.46
C ASP A 55 21.22 5.95 -2.31
N GLY A 56 21.79 6.83 -2.24
CA GLY A 56 22.86 7.07 -3.03
C GLY A 56 23.12 8.29 -3.24
N GLY A 57 22.41 8.53 -2.77
CA GLY A 57 22.62 9.75 -2.97
C GLY A 57 23.94 10.00 -2.89
#